data_2db7a9752ee3ae16b175b27b01509cc2
#
_entry.id   2db7a9752ee3ae16b175b27b01509cc2
#
_cell.length_a   1.000
_cell.length_b   1.000
_cell.length_c   1.000
_cell.angle_alpha   90.00
_cell.angle_beta   90.00
_cell.angle_gamma   90.00
#
_symmetry.space_group_name_H-M   'P 1'
#
loop_
_entity.id
_entity.type
_entity.pdbx_description
1 polymer ?
#
loop_
_entity_poly.entity_id
_entity_poly.type
_entity_poly.pdbx_seq_one_letter_code
_entity_poly.pdbx_strand_id
1 'polypeptide(L)'
;MCILIAKPRGAQFPTIEAIQNSIANNPDGFALAYNEGGKVKTYKSMSAPRFIAKYRRLAASLNINDTAMIIHARIATHGTVGLKNCHCWKSFPDTMAEIAFAHNGILSIANRDDMTDSETFLRDYFEPAYLRGGWPYASDIIRHKIGSSKFAFLDVDGDIMRYGQFIADNGCYYSNMSYARGGARCADPRRWSTRKPMAI
;
A
#
# COMPACT_ATOMS: atom_id res chain seq x y z
N MET A 1 13.36 3.80 0.45
CA MET A 1 12.38 2.76 0.02
C MET A 1 11.02 3.07 0.64
N CYS A 2 9.94 2.83 -0.09
CA CYS A 2 8.57 2.97 0.42
C CYS A 2 8.36 2.17 1.70
N ILE A 3 7.26 2.41 2.40
CA ILE A 3 6.77 1.49 3.43
C ILE A 3 5.42 0.92 3.03
N LEU A 4 5.26 -0.38 3.27
CA LEU A 4 4.01 -1.12 3.14
C LEU A 4 3.68 -1.71 4.50
N ILE A 5 2.45 -1.48 4.96
CA ILE A 5 1.93 -1.96 6.24
C ILE A 5 0.72 -2.83 5.95
N ALA A 6 0.66 -4.01 6.56
CA ALA A 6 -0.49 -4.89 6.52
C ALA A 6 -1.04 -5.08 7.94
N LYS A 7 -2.30 -4.70 8.15
CA LYS A 7 -3.07 -4.87 9.40
C LYS A 7 -4.12 -5.96 9.15
N PRO A 8 -3.93 -7.18 9.66
CA PRO A 8 -4.94 -8.24 9.57
C PRO A 8 -6.18 -7.94 10.40
N ARG A 9 -7.26 -8.66 10.17
CA ARG A 9 -8.42 -8.70 11.07
C ARG A 9 -7.96 -9.08 12.49
N GLY A 10 -8.57 -8.52 13.50
CA GLY A 10 -8.25 -8.73 14.92
C GLY A 10 -7.02 -7.99 15.44
N ALA A 11 -6.12 -7.51 14.58
CA ALA A 11 -5.00 -6.69 15.01
C ALA A 11 -5.43 -5.24 15.29
N GLN A 12 -4.75 -4.58 16.22
CA GLN A 12 -4.93 -3.15 16.46
C GLN A 12 -4.52 -2.34 15.22
N PHE A 13 -5.18 -1.23 14.99
CA PHE A 13 -4.75 -0.29 13.96
C PHE A 13 -3.36 0.27 14.30
N PRO A 14 -2.44 0.42 13.34
CA PRO A 14 -1.17 1.10 13.54
C PRO A 14 -1.35 2.44 14.26
N THR A 15 -0.49 2.75 15.20
CA THR A 15 -0.56 4.01 15.95
C THR A 15 -0.44 5.21 15.01
N ILE A 16 -1.02 6.34 15.42
CA ILE A 16 -0.89 7.59 14.65
C ILE A 16 0.59 7.98 14.47
N GLU A 17 1.42 7.73 15.48
CA GLU A 17 2.85 7.97 15.42
C GLU A 17 3.52 7.08 14.35
N ALA A 18 3.20 5.80 14.28
CA ALA A 18 3.71 4.90 13.25
C ALA A 18 3.33 5.37 11.83
N ILE A 19 2.10 5.85 11.65
CA ILE A 19 1.66 6.43 10.38
C ILE A 19 2.39 7.73 10.06
N GLN A 20 2.56 8.63 11.04
CA GLN A 20 3.30 9.88 10.88
C GLN A 20 4.76 9.64 10.50
N ASN A 21 5.43 8.71 11.19
CA ASN A 21 6.82 8.33 10.88
C ASN A 21 6.92 7.72 9.46
N SER A 22 5.99 6.84 9.10
CA SER A 22 5.93 6.24 7.76
C SER A 22 5.81 7.30 6.66
N ILE A 23 4.94 8.28 6.86
CA ILE A 23 4.71 9.40 5.94
C ILE A 23 5.92 10.33 5.87
N ALA A 24 6.53 10.64 7.02
CA ALA A 24 7.70 11.52 7.10
C ALA A 24 8.90 10.98 6.33
N ASN A 25 9.10 9.67 6.42
CA ASN A 25 10.18 8.98 5.72
C ASN A 25 9.87 8.72 4.24
N ASN A 26 8.59 8.78 3.83
CA ASN A 26 8.13 8.45 2.47
C ASN A 26 7.06 9.46 2.00
N PRO A 27 7.43 10.69 1.62
CA PRO A 27 6.51 11.80 1.46
C PRO A 27 5.85 11.93 0.09
N ASP A 28 6.12 11.05 -0.88
CA ASP A 28 5.77 11.24 -2.29
C ASP A 28 4.40 10.63 -2.67
N GLY A 29 3.53 10.43 -1.68
CA GLY A 29 2.16 9.96 -1.87
C GLY A 29 1.78 8.82 -0.92
N PHE A 30 0.49 8.77 -0.60
CA PHE A 30 -0.06 7.90 0.43
C PHE A 30 -1.30 7.19 -0.08
N ALA A 31 -1.46 5.94 0.31
CA ALA A 31 -2.66 5.20 0.00
C ALA A 31 -2.97 4.19 1.11
N LEU A 32 -4.24 3.84 1.21
CA LEU A 32 -4.71 2.72 2.01
C LEU A 32 -5.82 1.99 1.26
N ALA A 33 -5.97 0.70 1.58
CA ALA A 33 -7.12 -0.09 1.19
C ALA A 33 -7.61 -0.88 2.41
N TYR A 34 -8.92 -1.08 2.53
CA TYR A 34 -9.54 -1.84 3.61
C TYR A 34 -10.82 -2.53 3.11
N ASN A 35 -11.17 -3.65 3.72
CA ASN A 35 -12.43 -4.32 3.44
C ASN A 35 -13.54 -3.72 4.30
N GLU A 36 -14.70 -3.49 3.71
CA GLU A 36 -15.92 -3.08 4.40
C GLU A 36 -17.14 -3.40 3.54
N GLY A 37 -18.13 -4.08 4.12
CA GLY A 37 -19.39 -4.39 3.45
C GLY A 37 -19.22 -5.26 2.20
N GLY A 38 -18.34 -6.26 2.22
CA GLY A 38 -18.06 -7.16 1.09
C GLY A 38 -17.38 -6.47 -0.11
N LYS A 39 -16.70 -5.35 0.12
CA LYS A 39 -15.97 -4.59 -0.91
C LYS A 39 -14.60 -4.16 -0.40
N VAL A 40 -13.68 -3.94 -1.32
CA VAL A 40 -12.41 -3.28 -1.03
C VAL A 40 -12.55 -1.78 -1.30
N LYS A 41 -12.41 -0.99 -0.25
CA LYS A 41 -12.39 0.48 -0.34
C LYS A 41 -10.96 0.99 -0.36
N THR A 42 -10.70 1.99 -1.20
CA THR A 42 -9.37 2.60 -1.32
C THR A 42 -9.44 4.11 -1.08
N TYR A 43 -8.35 4.65 -0.55
CA TYR A 43 -8.16 6.08 -0.42
C TYR A 43 -6.71 6.43 -0.76
N LYS A 44 -6.52 7.43 -1.62
CA LYS A 44 -5.20 7.94 -2.04
C LYS A 44 -5.11 9.44 -1.76
N SER A 45 -3.92 9.92 -1.42
CA SER A 45 -3.68 11.35 -1.17
C SER A 45 -2.23 11.73 -1.41
N MET A 46 -2.02 12.92 -1.95
CA MET A 46 -0.70 13.57 -2.00
C MET A 46 -0.49 14.49 -0.78
N SER A 47 -1.50 14.67 0.06
CA SER A 47 -1.47 15.53 1.25
C SER A 47 -1.38 14.67 2.52
N ALA A 48 -0.26 14.76 3.24
CA ALA A 48 -0.07 14.09 4.53
C ALA A 48 -1.14 14.46 5.57
N PRO A 49 -1.50 15.75 5.79
CA PRO A 49 -2.55 16.08 6.74
C PRO A 49 -3.91 15.47 6.40
N ARG A 50 -4.29 15.48 5.11
CA ARG A 50 -5.55 14.85 4.65
C ARG A 50 -5.53 13.34 4.83
N PHE A 51 -4.39 12.70 4.54
CA PHE A 51 -4.26 11.25 4.71
C PHE A 51 -4.34 10.86 6.18
N ILE A 52 -3.62 11.54 7.07
CA ILE A 52 -3.65 11.29 8.52
C ILE A 52 -5.07 11.51 9.08
N ALA A 53 -5.75 12.58 8.69
CA ALA A 53 -7.13 12.85 9.10
C ALA A 53 -8.12 11.76 8.65
N LYS A 54 -7.97 11.27 7.41
CA LYS A 54 -8.77 10.14 6.90
C LYS A 54 -8.47 8.85 7.66
N TYR A 55 -7.19 8.54 7.88
CA TYR A 55 -6.77 7.36 8.62
C TYR A 55 -7.32 7.38 10.05
N ARG A 56 -7.19 8.51 10.78
CA ARG A 56 -7.73 8.64 12.14
C ARG A 56 -9.23 8.36 12.20
N ARG A 57 -10.00 8.89 11.26
CA ARG A 57 -11.45 8.62 11.18
C ARG A 57 -11.73 7.14 10.98
N LEU A 58 -11.04 6.49 10.04
CA LEU A 58 -11.22 5.08 9.78
C LEU A 58 -10.85 4.22 10.99
N ALA A 59 -9.69 4.48 11.62
CA ALA A 59 -9.25 3.75 12.79
C ALA A 59 -10.19 3.91 14.01
N ALA A 60 -10.92 5.04 14.09
CA ALA A 60 -11.90 5.27 15.16
C ALA A 60 -13.28 4.67 14.86
N SER A 61 -13.64 4.45 13.59
CA SER A 61 -14.99 4.02 13.20
C SER A 61 -15.10 2.55 12.79
N LEU A 62 -14.00 1.95 12.32
CA LEU A 62 -14.00 0.58 11.82
C LEU A 62 -13.79 -0.44 12.94
N ASN A 63 -14.50 -1.56 12.86
CA ASN A 63 -14.31 -2.67 13.78
C ASN A 63 -12.97 -3.37 13.51
N ILE A 64 -12.12 -3.46 14.50
CA ILE A 64 -10.79 -4.08 14.41
C ILE A 64 -10.85 -5.56 14.06
N ASN A 65 -11.91 -6.27 14.50
CA ASN A 65 -12.05 -7.71 14.29
C ASN A 65 -12.49 -8.05 12.86
N ASP A 66 -13.22 -7.15 12.22
CA ASP A 66 -13.80 -7.39 10.90
C ASP A 66 -12.98 -6.74 9.78
N THR A 67 -12.19 -5.71 10.13
CA THR A 67 -11.46 -4.92 9.14
C THR A 67 -10.00 -5.33 9.06
N ALA A 68 -9.57 -5.70 7.87
CA ALA A 68 -8.18 -5.73 7.46
C ALA A 68 -7.83 -4.47 6.66
N MET A 69 -6.57 -4.06 6.68
CA MET A 69 -6.13 -2.85 5.99
C MET A 69 -4.70 -3.02 5.47
N ILE A 70 -4.44 -2.54 4.26
CA ILE A 70 -3.09 -2.31 3.76
C ILE A 70 -2.86 -0.80 3.59
N ILE A 71 -1.67 -0.33 3.99
CA ILE A 71 -1.29 1.09 3.94
C ILE A 71 0.05 1.21 3.25
N HIS A 72 0.18 2.19 2.37
CA HIS A 72 1.43 2.45 1.66
C HIS A 72 1.79 3.93 1.71
N ALA A 73 3.04 4.23 2.08
CA ALA A 73 3.62 5.55 1.92
C ALA A 73 4.82 5.46 0.97
N ARG A 74 4.77 6.27 -0.09
CA ARG A 74 5.68 6.20 -1.23
C ARG A 74 6.86 7.14 -1.07
N ILE A 75 8.04 6.67 -1.48
CA ILE A 75 9.15 7.50 -1.93
C ILE A 75 9.44 7.14 -3.38
N ALA A 76 9.36 8.11 -4.27
CA ALA A 76 9.55 7.87 -5.69
C ALA A 76 11.03 7.62 -6.00
N THR A 77 11.33 6.45 -6.52
CA THR A 77 12.63 6.10 -7.10
C THR A 77 12.55 6.08 -8.63
N HIS A 78 11.39 5.78 -9.17
CA HIS A 78 11.06 5.74 -10.59
C HIS A 78 9.63 6.26 -10.80
N GLY A 79 9.36 6.78 -12.00
CA GLY A 79 8.06 7.32 -12.38
C GLY A 79 7.73 8.68 -11.73
N THR A 80 6.68 9.32 -12.21
CA THR A 80 6.24 10.64 -11.74
C THR A 80 5.66 10.61 -10.35
N VAL A 81 5.85 11.70 -9.58
CA VAL A 81 5.17 11.91 -8.30
C VAL A 81 3.75 12.39 -8.59
N GLY A 82 2.77 11.57 -8.28
CA GLY A 82 1.37 11.88 -8.55
C GLY A 82 0.41 10.83 -8.00
N LEU A 83 -0.87 11.18 -7.92
CA LEU A 83 -1.91 10.35 -7.33
C LEU A 83 -2.09 9.02 -8.09
N LYS A 84 -1.89 9.01 -9.42
CA LYS A 84 -1.95 7.81 -10.26
C LYS A 84 -0.99 6.73 -9.74
N ASN A 85 0.22 7.14 -9.34
CA ASN A 85 1.29 6.25 -8.91
C ASN A 85 1.29 5.95 -7.38
N CYS A 86 0.29 6.43 -6.63
CA CYS A 86 0.05 5.93 -5.27
C CYS A 86 -0.50 4.51 -5.34
N HIS A 87 0.04 3.62 -4.49
CA HIS A 87 -0.31 2.19 -4.49
C HIS A 87 -1.75 1.93 -4.03
N CYS A 88 -2.05 0.67 -3.72
CA CYS A 88 -3.41 0.17 -3.52
C CYS A 88 -4.24 0.28 -4.82
N TRP A 89 -3.67 -0.23 -5.93
CA TRP A 89 -4.46 -0.43 -7.14
C TRP A 89 -5.44 -1.59 -6.93
N LYS A 90 -6.60 -1.48 -7.55
CA LYS A 90 -7.60 -2.54 -7.54
C LYS A 90 -7.49 -3.41 -8.80
N SER A 91 -7.60 -4.72 -8.60
CA SER A 91 -7.91 -5.71 -9.65
C SER A 91 -9.35 -6.14 -9.52
N PHE A 92 -9.99 -6.44 -10.65
CA PHE A 92 -11.37 -6.92 -10.74
C PHE A 92 -12.38 -6.05 -9.95
N PRO A 93 -12.38 -4.72 -10.17
CA PRO A 93 -13.22 -3.82 -9.40
C PRO A 93 -14.71 -4.17 -9.58
N ASP A 94 -15.48 -3.94 -8.51
CA ASP A 94 -16.92 -4.21 -8.44
C ASP A 94 -17.34 -5.67 -8.65
N THR A 95 -16.41 -6.62 -8.44
CA THR A 95 -16.68 -8.06 -8.46
C THR A 95 -16.41 -8.68 -7.09
N MET A 96 -16.86 -9.92 -6.88
CA MET A 96 -16.54 -10.71 -5.67
C MET A 96 -15.05 -11.11 -5.60
N ALA A 97 -14.31 -10.95 -6.68
CA ALA A 97 -12.87 -11.18 -6.75
C ALA A 97 -12.06 -9.89 -6.64
N GLU A 98 -12.67 -8.79 -6.19
CA GLU A 98 -11.98 -7.50 -6.06
C GLU A 98 -10.81 -7.61 -5.06
N ILE A 99 -9.63 -7.21 -5.50
CA ILE A 99 -8.38 -7.29 -4.73
C ILE A 99 -7.66 -5.94 -4.82
N ALA A 100 -7.23 -5.39 -3.68
CA ALA A 100 -6.29 -4.29 -3.65
C ALA A 100 -4.85 -4.81 -3.54
N PHE A 101 -3.93 -4.17 -4.26
CA PHE A 101 -2.52 -4.53 -4.30
C PHE A 101 -1.63 -3.34 -3.91
N ALA A 102 -0.60 -3.62 -3.11
CA ALA A 102 0.48 -2.68 -2.81
C ALA A 102 1.84 -3.39 -2.82
N HIS A 103 2.88 -2.66 -3.25
CA HIS A 103 4.24 -3.15 -3.42
C HIS A 103 5.25 -2.20 -2.76
N ASN A 104 6.27 -2.78 -2.14
CA ASN A 104 7.47 -2.07 -1.69
C ASN A 104 8.72 -2.79 -2.23
N GLY A 105 9.42 -2.14 -3.14
CA GLY A 105 10.63 -2.65 -3.77
C GLY A 105 10.78 -2.14 -5.20
N ILE A 106 11.56 -2.87 -5.99
CA ILE A 106 11.75 -2.67 -7.43
C ILE A 106 11.65 -4.04 -8.09
N LEU A 107 10.88 -4.14 -9.17
CA LEU A 107 10.73 -5.36 -9.94
C LEU A 107 11.56 -5.30 -11.22
N SER A 108 12.29 -6.38 -11.48
CA SER A 108 13.03 -6.54 -12.73
C SER A 108 12.11 -7.11 -13.82
N ILE A 109 11.20 -6.27 -14.29
CA ILE A 109 10.27 -6.57 -15.38
C ILE A 109 10.29 -5.43 -16.40
N ALA A 110 9.93 -5.73 -17.65
CA ALA A 110 9.73 -4.71 -18.66
C ALA A 110 8.46 -3.91 -18.29
N ASN A 111 8.60 -2.59 -18.14
CA ASN A 111 7.47 -1.72 -17.86
C ASN A 111 6.78 -1.31 -19.16
N ARG A 112 5.48 -1.05 -19.07
CA ARG A 112 4.78 -0.27 -20.09
C ARG A 112 5.16 1.21 -19.98
N ASP A 113 5.15 1.93 -21.09
CA ASP A 113 5.61 3.33 -21.14
C ASP A 113 4.89 4.26 -20.14
N ASP A 114 3.64 3.98 -19.80
CA ASP A 114 2.79 4.81 -18.94
C ASP A 114 2.55 4.24 -17.54
N MET A 115 3.15 3.09 -17.18
CA MET A 115 2.94 2.37 -15.93
C MET A 115 4.21 2.26 -15.10
N THR A 116 4.05 2.16 -13.78
CA THR A 116 5.12 1.73 -12.89
C THR A 116 5.33 0.21 -12.98
N ASP A 117 6.50 -0.28 -12.56
CA ASP A 117 6.78 -1.72 -12.42
C ASP A 117 5.69 -2.45 -11.62
N SER A 118 5.21 -1.81 -10.55
CA SER A 118 4.16 -2.35 -9.69
C SER A 118 2.82 -2.49 -10.40
N GLU A 119 2.41 -1.47 -11.16
CA GLU A 119 1.16 -1.51 -11.92
C GLU A 119 1.26 -2.48 -13.10
N THR A 120 2.39 -2.48 -13.82
CA THR A 120 2.67 -3.46 -14.89
C THR A 120 2.62 -4.89 -14.34
N PHE A 121 3.23 -5.14 -13.17
CA PHE A 121 3.15 -6.45 -12.54
C PHE A 121 1.70 -6.86 -12.27
N LEU A 122 0.90 -5.96 -11.71
CA LEU A 122 -0.49 -6.24 -11.40
C LEU A 122 -1.29 -6.62 -12.67
N ARG A 123 -1.17 -5.83 -13.74
CA ARG A 123 -1.97 -6.00 -14.97
C ARG A 123 -1.51 -7.14 -15.86
N ASP A 124 -0.20 -7.30 -16.03
CA ASP A 124 0.35 -8.20 -17.04
C ASP A 124 0.77 -9.56 -16.47
N TYR A 125 0.97 -9.67 -15.18
CA TYR A 125 1.40 -10.91 -14.54
C TYR A 125 0.39 -11.46 -13.54
N PHE A 126 -0.05 -10.64 -12.58
CA PHE A 126 -0.96 -11.12 -11.52
C PHE A 126 -2.37 -11.40 -12.04
N GLU A 127 -3.01 -10.42 -12.70
CA GLU A 127 -4.41 -10.56 -13.15
C GLU A 127 -4.59 -11.75 -14.11
N PRO A 128 -3.77 -11.95 -15.16
CA PRO A 128 -3.92 -13.11 -16.03
C PRO A 128 -3.70 -14.45 -15.31
N ALA A 129 -2.74 -14.51 -14.39
CA ALA A 129 -2.48 -15.72 -13.62
C ALA A 129 -3.64 -16.04 -12.67
N TYR A 130 -4.19 -15.02 -12.01
CA TYR A 130 -5.34 -15.18 -11.13
C TYR A 130 -6.59 -15.65 -11.87
N LEU A 131 -6.87 -15.08 -13.04
CA LEU A 131 -7.99 -15.50 -13.89
C LEU A 131 -7.85 -16.94 -14.39
N ARG A 132 -6.61 -17.40 -14.61
CA ARG A 132 -6.34 -18.77 -15.07
C ARG A 132 -6.59 -19.82 -14.01
N GLY A 133 -6.30 -19.57 -12.73
CA GLY A 133 -6.38 -20.60 -11.70
C GLY A 133 -6.33 -20.06 -10.26
N GLY A 134 -6.77 -18.80 -10.05
CA GLY A 134 -6.86 -18.20 -8.73
C GLY A 134 -5.50 -18.00 -8.04
N TRP A 135 -5.55 -18.00 -6.70
CA TRP A 135 -4.36 -17.80 -5.87
C TRP A 135 -3.22 -18.80 -6.10
N PRO A 136 -3.44 -20.10 -6.37
CA PRO A 136 -2.32 -21.01 -6.66
C PRO A 136 -1.45 -20.54 -7.81
N TYR A 137 -2.04 -20.22 -8.98
CA TYR A 137 -1.30 -19.71 -10.14
C TYR A 137 -0.69 -18.33 -9.90
N ALA A 138 -1.45 -17.42 -9.31
CA ALA A 138 -0.95 -16.10 -8.97
C ALA A 138 0.25 -16.16 -8.01
N SER A 139 0.20 -17.03 -7.00
CA SER A 139 1.30 -17.22 -6.04
C SER A 139 2.59 -17.70 -6.71
N ASP A 140 2.50 -18.57 -7.70
CA ASP A 140 3.69 -19.04 -8.43
C ASP A 140 4.33 -17.90 -9.23
N ILE A 141 3.52 -17.10 -9.94
CA ILE A 141 4.02 -15.91 -10.64
C ILE A 141 4.65 -14.91 -9.66
N ILE A 142 4.01 -14.67 -8.52
CA ILE A 142 4.56 -13.78 -7.49
C ILE A 142 5.93 -14.27 -7.03
N ARG A 143 6.07 -15.54 -6.67
CA ARG A 143 7.35 -16.12 -6.18
C ARG A 143 8.47 -15.98 -7.19
N HIS A 144 8.17 -16.11 -8.50
CA HIS A 144 9.16 -15.98 -9.56
C HIS A 144 9.57 -14.53 -9.84
N LYS A 145 8.71 -13.55 -9.57
CA LYS A 145 8.93 -12.15 -9.96
C LYS A 145 9.31 -11.22 -8.79
N ILE A 146 9.00 -11.60 -7.55
CA ILE A 146 9.09 -10.70 -6.40
C ILE A 146 10.52 -10.28 -6.04
N GLY A 147 11.53 -11.13 -6.27
CA GLY A 147 12.90 -10.85 -5.86
C GLY A 147 13.00 -10.51 -4.37
N SER A 148 13.63 -9.39 -4.04
CA SER A 148 13.73 -8.87 -2.66
C SER A 148 12.57 -7.94 -2.25
N SER A 149 11.58 -7.77 -3.11
CA SER A 149 10.41 -6.90 -2.88
C SER A 149 9.44 -7.49 -1.85
N LYS A 150 8.43 -6.69 -1.48
CA LYS A 150 7.35 -7.10 -0.59
C LYS A 150 6.02 -6.71 -1.21
N PHE A 151 5.10 -7.67 -1.21
CA PHE A 151 3.74 -7.47 -1.72
C PHE A 151 2.71 -7.69 -0.62
N ALA A 152 1.63 -6.95 -0.68
CA ALA A 152 0.41 -7.25 0.04
C ALA A 152 -0.79 -7.11 -0.90
N PHE A 153 -1.66 -8.10 -0.81
CA PHE A 153 -2.96 -8.13 -1.49
C PHE A 153 -4.04 -8.23 -0.42
N LEU A 154 -5.11 -7.48 -0.57
CA LEU A 154 -6.27 -7.49 0.31
C LEU A 154 -7.52 -7.75 -0.53
N ASP A 155 -8.28 -8.78 -0.18
CA ASP A 155 -9.55 -9.12 -0.85
C ASP A 155 -10.79 -8.58 -0.13
N VAL A 156 -11.95 -8.86 -0.69
CA VAL A 156 -13.26 -8.42 -0.17
C VAL A 156 -13.60 -9.03 1.18
N ASP A 157 -13.10 -10.23 1.49
CA ASP A 157 -13.33 -10.94 2.73
C ASP A 157 -12.40 -10.44 3.86
N GLY A 158 -11.44 -9.59 3.53
CA GLY A 158 -10.46 -9.05 4.46
C GLY A 158 -9.27 -9.99 4.70
N ASP A 159 -9.04 -10.93 3.81
CA ASP A 159 -7.84 -11.74 3.85
C ASP A 159 -6.66 -10.99 3.22
N ILE A 160 -5.52 -11.03 3.91
CA ILE A 160 -4.29 -10.40 3.42
C ILE A 160 -3.27 -11.46 3.04
N MET A 161 -2.99 -11.58 1.75
CA MET A 161 -1.87 -12.37 1.23
C MET A 161 -0.61 -11.51 1.18
N ARG A 162 0.44 -11.95 1.88
CA ARG A 162 1.72 -11.23 1.97
C ARG A 162 2.85 -12.08 1.39
N TYR A 163 3.72 -11.46 0.62
CA TYR A 163 4.91 -12.09 0.04
C TYR A 163 6.14 -11.22 0.33
N GLY A 164 7.27 -11.88 0.60
CA GLY A 164 8.50 -11.23 1.06
C GLY A 164 8.59 -11.16 2.59
N GLN A 165 9.69 -10.60 3.10
CA GLN A 165 9.94 -10.54 4.54
C GLN A 165 9.31 -9.27 5.14
N PHE A 166 8.47 -9.45 6.16
CA PHE A 166 7.88 -8.39 6.95
C PHE A 166 8.32 -8.47 8.41
N ILE A 167 8.36 -7.34 9.05
CA ILE A 167 8.59 -7.19 10.48
C ILE A 167 7.24 -7.23 11.16
N ALA A 168 7.03 -8.18 12.06
CA ALA A 168 5.82 -8.25 12.88
C ALA A 168 5.97 -7.34 14.11
N ASP A 169 5.01 -6.45 14.31
CA ASP A 169 4.94 -5.57 15.47
C ASP A 169 3.48 -5.25 15.81
N ASN A 170 3.09 -5.48 17.07
CA ASN A 170 1.73 -5.25 17.59
C ASN A 170 0.60 -5.83 16.71
N GLY A 171 0.82 -7.04 16.17
CA GLY A 171 -0.14 -7.73 15.30
C GLY A 171 -0.20 -7.24 13.86
N CYS A 172 0.49 -6.15 13.53
CA CYS A 172 0.67 -5.65 12.17
C CYS A 172 2.00 -6.11 11.56
N TYR A 173 2.12 -5.97 10.25
CA TYR A 173 3.30 -6.35 9.49
C TYR A 173 3.81 -5.17 8.67
N TYR A 174 5.10 -4.86 8.83
CA TYR A 174 5.76 -3.70 8.24
C TYR A 174 6.87 -4.16 7.28
N SER A 175 6.95 -3.57 6.12
CA SER A 175 7.96 -3.94 5.14
C SER A 175 9.38 -3.45 5.47
N ASN A 176 9.52 -2.49 6.38
CA ASN A 176 10.80 -1.99 6.93
C ASN A 176 10.54 -1.16 8.20
N MET A 177 11.61 -0.66 8.84
CA MET A 177 11.58 0.05 10.13
C MET A 177 11.23 1.55 10.03
N SER A 178 10.82 2.08 8.89
CA SER A 178 10.56 3.53 8.77
C SER A 178 9.34 4.00 9.57
N TYR A 179 8.50 3.10 10.05
CA TYR A 179 7.40 3.39 10.96
C TYR A 179 7.85 3.68 12.40
N ALA A 180 8.96 3.06 12.85
CA ALA A 180 9.47 3.19 14.21
C ALA A 180 10.46 4.36 14.37
N ARG A 181 10.98 4.89 13.26
CA ARG A 181 11.95 5.97 13.26
C ARG A 181 11.29 7.29 12.92
N GLY A 182 11.25 8.21 13.88
CA GLY A 182 10.93 9.60 13.61
C GLY A 182 11.89 10.12 12.54
N GLY A 183 11.39 10.51 11.39
CA GLY A 183 12.22 11.17 10.37
C GLY A 183 12.78 12.46 10.95
N ALA A 184 14.09 12.67 10.89
CA ALA A 184 14.75 13.91 11.31
C ALA A 184 14.22 15.18 10.58
N ARG A 185 13.24 15.01 9.70
CA ARG A 185 12.61 16.07 8.87
C ARG A 185 11.15 16.35 9.25
N CYS A 186 10.61 15.75 10.30
CA CYS A 186 9.18 15.84 10.63
C CYS A 186 8.81 16.95 11.63
N ALA A 187 9.72 17.86 11.98
CA ALA A 187 9.46 18.87 13.00
C ALA A 187 8.63 20.08 12.51
N ASP A 188 8.34 20.23 11.20
CA ASP A 188 7.61 21.39 10.71
C ASP A 188 6.39 21.00 9.84
N PRO A 189 5.15 21.07 10.39
CA PRO A 189 3.93 20.86 9.63
C PRO A 189 3.78 21.80 8.41
N ARG A 190 4.44 22.95 8.41
CA ARG A 190 4.39 23.94 7.32
C ARG A 190 5.16 23.51 6.09
N ARG A 191 6.09 22.57 6.22
CA ARG A 191 6.89 22.04 5.11
C ARG A 191 6.08 21.25 4.07
N TRP A 192 4.88 20.81 4.43
CA TRP A 192 3.97 20.06 3.55
C TRP A 192 3.17 20.97 2.61
N SER A 193 3.13 22.28 2.88
CA SER A 193 2.36 23.26 2.08
C SER A 193 3.14 23.87 0.90
N THR A 194 4.46 23.67 0.82
CA THR A 194 5.32 24.43 -0.09
C THR A 194 5.92 23.67 -1.27
N ARG A 195 5.70 22.36 -1.39
CA ARG A 195 6.08 21.64 -2.61
C ARG A 195 5.04 21.95 -3.71
N LYS A 196 5.31 22.96 -4.51
CA LYS A 196 4.63 23.16 -5.81
C LYS A 196 4.83 21.89 -6.65
N PRO A 197 3.80 21.44 -7.41
CA PRO A 197 4.04 20.44 -8.45
C PRO A 197 5.11 21.01 -9.39
N MET A 198 6.14 20.23 -9.67
CA MET A 198 7.06 20.58 -10.75
C MET A 198 6.23 20.76 -12.01
N ALA A 199 6.28 21.94 -12.60
CA ALA A 199 5.75 22.18 -13.93
C ALA A 199 6.46 21.22 -14.91
N ILE A 200 5.68 20.69 -15.83
CA ILE A 200 6.07 19.84 -16.94
C ILE A 200 7.09 20.53 -17.79
#